data_4a54e8a99a18b65b39ab27d2bb8ba6c6
#
_entry.id   4a54e8a99a18b65b39ab27d2bb8ba6c6
#
_cell.length_a   1.000
_cell.length_b   1.000
_cell.length_c   1.000
_cell.angle_alpha   90.00
_cell.angle_beta   90.00
_cell.angle_gamma   90.00
#
_symmetry.space_group_name_H-M   'P 1'
#
loop_
_entity.id
_entity.type
_entity.pdbx_description
1 polymer ?
#
loop_
_entity_poly.entity_id
_entity_poly.type
_entity_poly.pdbx_seq_one_letter_code
_entity_poly.pdbx_strand_id
1 'polypeptide(L)'
;MGKIIGIDLGTTNSCVAVMEGGQPTVIANTEGARTTPSVVAFTKTGERLVGEPAKRQAVTNADRTISSIKREMGTDYRVTIDEKKYSPQEISAMILQKLKKDAEGYLGETVSEAVITVPAYFNDAQRQATKDAGKIAGLDVKRIINEPTAAALAYGLDNEKEQKIMVYDLGGGTFDVSVIEIGDGVIEVLSTAGNNRLGGDDFDQKVTDWMIEEFKKAEGVDLSNDKMALQRLKEAAEKAKKELSSATTTNINLPFITATAEGPKHFDMNLTRAKFDELTHDLVEKTAEPVRRALSDAGITAAELGQVLLVGGSTRIPAVQDKVKQLTGKEPSKSLNPDECVALGASVQGGKLAGDAGAGDILLLDVTPLSLSIETMGGIATRLIERNTTIPTKKSQIFSTAADNQTAVDINVVQGERQFAKDNKSLGQFRLDGIPPARRGVPQSEVTFDIDANGIVNVSAKDLGTGKEQHITITAGSNMSDSEIDKAVKEAAEFEAQDKKRKEGIDTRNNADSMVFQVENALKEAGDKIDANDKAAVETDLNALKDLLAQTANAEMTDAQIADIKAAQEKMMESAQKLFAKMYEQTQQAGGQAGPNPGAGAGAAQGGNESGYGDDVVDADYKEV
;
A
#
# COMPACT_ATOMS: atom_id res chain seq x y z
N MET A 1 -3.02 -33.22 -11.98
CA MET A 1 -3.46 -31.83 -11.82
C MET A 1 -2.99 -31.06 -13.04
N GLY A 2 -3.77 -30.10 -13.56
CA GLY A 2 -3.34 -29.25 -14.68
C GLY A 2 -2.13 -28.40 -14.28
N LYS A 3 -1.39 -27.89 -15.24
CA LYS A 3 -0.27 -26.98 -15.00
C LYS A 3 -0.78 -25.63 -14.48
N ILE A 4 -0.12 -25.08 -13.45
CA ILE A 4 -0.34 -23.72 -12.95
C ILE A 4 0.73 -22.82 -13.57
N ILE A 5 0.32 -21.83 -14.36
CA ILE A 5 1.22 -20.90 -15.00
C ILE A 5 1.57 -19.74 -14.07
N GLY A 6 2.80 -19.22 -14.18
CA GLY A 6 3.24 -17.99 -13.54
C GLY A 6 3.18 -16.84 -14.53
N ILE A 7 2.51 -15.75 -14.15
CA ILE A 7 2.34 -14.57 -15.00
C ILE A 7 2.91 -13.34 -14.31
N ASP A 8 3.83 -12.67 -14.99
CA ASP A 8 4.17 -11.28 -14.74
C ASP A 8 3.25 -10.40 -15.60
N LEU A 9 2.27 -9.76 -14.96
CA LEU A 9 1.38 -8.80 -15.61
C LEU A 9 2.00 -7.40 -15.52
N GLY A 10 3.01 -7.12 -16.35
CA GLY A 10 3.76 -5.87 -16.32
C GLY A 10 3.02 -4.67 -16.93
N THR A 11 3.43 -3.45 -16.56
CA THR A 11 2.85 -2.21 -17.10
C THR A 11 3.07 -2.07 -18.60
N THR A 12 4.28 -2.34 -19.07
CA THR A 12 4.68 -2.18 -20.48
C THR A 12 4.73 -3.49 -21.22
N ASN A 13 5.32 -4.52 -20.59
CA ASN A 13 5.41 -5.88 -21.13
C ASN A 13 4.99 -6.88 -20.06
N SER A 14 4.35 -7.95 -20.49
CA SER A 14 3.97 -9.09 -19.65
C SER A 14 4.74 -10.33 -20.09
N CYS A 15 4.91 -11.27 -19.16
CA CYS A 15 5.64 -12.52 -19.39
C CYS A 15 4.88 -13.67 -18.75
N VAL A 16 4.94 -14.86 -19.37
CA VAL A 16 4.35 -16.09 -18.84
C VAL A 16 5.38 -17.20 -18.79
N ALA A 17 5.38 -17.96 -17.71
CA ALA A 17 6.28 -19.09 -17.49
C ALA A 17 5.56 -20.27 -16.85
N VAL A 18 6.18 -21.43 -16.89
CA VAL A 18 5.66 -22.68 -16.32
C VAL A 18 6.78 -23.53 -15.76
N MET A 19 6.51 -24.37 -14.77
CA MET A 19 7.45 -25.42 -14.34
C MET A 19 7.41 -26.57 -15.32
N GLU A 20 8.56 -26.89 -15.92
CA GLU A 20 8.73 -27.97 -16.88
C GLU A 20 10.03 -28.72 -16.60
N GLY A 21 9.93 -30.04 -16.44
CA GLY A 21 11.11 -30.87 -16.13
C GLY A 21 11.83 -30.49 -14.83
N GLY A 22 11.15 -29.88 -13.87
CA GLY A 22 11.73 -29.42 -12.60
C GLY A 22 12.42 -28.06 -12.67
N GLN A 23 12.30 -27.34 -13.79
CA GLN A 23 12.87 -26.02 -14.00
C GLN A 23 11.82 -25.01 -14.46
N PRO A 24 11.89 -23.73 -14.02
CA PRO A 24 11.01 -22.70 -14.53
C PRO A 24 11.40 -22.31 -15.97
N THR A 25 10.44 -22.30 -16.87
CA THR A 25 10.65 -22.05 -18.30
C THR A 25 9.71 -20.96 -18.78
N VAL A 26 10.26 -19.93 -19.45
CA VAL A 26 9.46 -18.88 -20.08
C VAL A 26 8.81 -19.42 -21.35
N ILE A 27 7.51 -19.21 -21.49
CA ILE A 27 6.74 -19.56 -22.67
C ILE A 27 6.85 -18.43 -23.70
N ALA A 28 7.34 -18.73 -24.88
CA ALA A 28 7.33 -17.80 -26.01
C ALA A 28 5.88 -17.62 -26.52
N ASN A 29 5.52 -16.38 -26.87
CA ASN A 29 4.23 -16.08 -27.46
C ASN A 29 4.13 -16.56 -28.91
N THR A 30 2.93 -16.47 -29.52
CA THR A 30 2.70 -16.87 -30.92
C THR A 30 3.52 -16.07 -31.93
N GLU A 31 4.03 -14.90 -31.55
CA GLU A 31 4.93 -14.06 -32.35
C GLU A 31 6.41 -14.46 -32.18
N GLY A 32 6.72 -15.47 -31.35
CA GLY A 32 8.07 -15.96 -31.07
C GLY A 32 8.83 -15.15 -30.03
N ALA A 33 8.23 -14.14 -29.41
CA ALA A 33 8.87 -13.32 -28.38
C ALA A 33 8.63 -13.92 -26.98
N ARG A 34 9.59 -13.68 -26.06
CA ARG A 34 9.52 -14.16 -24.66
C ARG A 34 8.70 -13.24 -23.75
N THR A 35 8.43 -12.02 -24.22
CA THR A 35 7.56 -11.06 -23.56
C THR A 35 6.49 -10.57 -24.53
N THR A 36 5.34 -10.18 -24.01
CA THR A 36 4.21 -9.67 -24.77
C THR A 36 3.91 -8.23 -24.36
N PRO A 37 3.89 -7.26 -25.28
CA PRO A 37 3.50 -5.89 -24.96
C PRO A 37 2.14 -5.85 -24.25
N SER A 38 2.02 -5.13 -23.14
CA SER A 38 0.78 -4.93 -22.40
C SER A 38 -0.09 -3.86 -23.09
N VAL A 39 -0.40 -4.10 -24.35
CA VAL A 39 -1.13 -3.18 -25.24
C VAL A 39 -2.37 -3.88 -25.80
N VAL A 40 -3.50 -3.18 -25.73
CA VAL A 40 -4.78 -3.64 -26.29
C VAL A 40 -5.27 -2.60 -27.30
N ALA A 41 -5.73 -3.02 -28.47
CA ALA A 41 -6.31 -2.13 -29.45
C ALA A 41 -7.62 -2.69 -30.02
N PHE A 42 -8.49 -1.79 -30.44
CA PHE A 42 -9.74 -2.13 -31.12
C PHE A 42 -9.71 -1.56 -32.53
N THR A 43 -9.85 -2.43 -33.53
CA THR A 43 -9.92 -1.98 -34.92
C THR A 43 -11.25 -1.27 -35.19
N LYS A 44 -11.34 -0.56 -36.32
CA LYS A 44 -12.59 0.08 -36.76
C LYS A 44 -13.69 -0.96 -37.08
N THR A 45 -13.31 -2.20 -37.34
CA THR A 45 -14.24 -3.33 -37.58
C THR A 45 -14.67 -4.04 -36.30
N GLY A 46 -14.21 -3.58 -35.13
CA GLY A 46 -14.55 -4.16 -33.82
C GLY A 46 -13.67 -5.35 -33.41
N GLU A 47 -12.65 -5.70 -34.19
CA GLU A 47 -11.68 -6.73 -33.82
C GLU A 47 -10.78 -6.25 -32.69
N ARG A 48 -10.49 -7.13 -31.72
CA ARG A 48 -9.59 -6.86 -30.59
C ARG A 48 -8.20 -7.41 -30.89
N LEU A 49 -7.20 -6.55 -30.84
CA LEU A 49 -5.79 -6.89 -30.96
C LEU A 49 -5.12 -6.78 -29.57
N VAL A 50 -4.20 -7.68 -29.26
CA VAL A 50 -3.45 -7.67 -28.00
C VAL A 50 -1.98 -7.98 -28.29
N GLY A 51 -1.08 -7.33 -27.56
CA GLY A 51 0.34 -7.53 -27.68
C GLY A 51 0.98 -6.80 -28.86
N GLU A 52 1.90 -7.44 -29.53
CA GLU A 52 2.65 -6.85 -30.66
C GLU A 52 1.74 -6.37 -31.81
N PRO A 53 0.70 -7.10 -32.23
CA PRO A 53 -0.25 -6.60 -33.24
C PRO A 53 -0.94 -5.29 -32.83
N ALA A 54 -1.30 -5.15 -31.57
CA ALA A 54 -1.89 -3.92 -31.04
C ALA A 54 -0.87 -2.76 -31.04
N LYS A 55 0.37 -3.01 -30.62
CA LYS A 55 1.44 -2.02 -30.58
C LYS A 55 1.78 -1.49 -31.98
N ARG A 56 1.91 -2.34 -32.98
CA ARG A 56 2.29 -1.97 -34.35
C ARG A 56 1.33 -1.02 -35.03
N GLN A 57 0.04 -1.05 -34.73
CA GLN A 57 -0.96 -0.19 -35.33
C GLN A 57 -1.28 1.06 -34.48
N ALA A 58 -0.63 1.26 -33.34
CA ALA A 58 -0.93 2.33 -32.37
C ALA A 58 -0.85 3.73 -33.00
N VAL A 59 0.13 3.97 -33.87
CA VAL A 59 0.31 5.27 -34.56
C VAL A 59 -0.92 5.65 -35.39
N THR A 60 -1.49 4.69 -36.10
CA THR A 60 -2.63 4.93 -37.01
C THR A 60 -3.99 4.79 -36.32
N ASN A 61 -4.01 4.33 -35.08
CA ASN A 61 -5.22 4.03 -34.31
C ASN A 61 -5.05 4.40 -32.82
N ALA A 62 -4.41 5.54 -32.55
CA ALA A 62 -4.04 5.95 -31.19
C ALA A 62 -5.23 6.07 -30.24
N ASP A 63 -6.37 6.59 -30.70
CA ASP A 63 -7.59 6.77 -29.88
C ASP A 63 -8.24 5.45 -29.44
N ARG A 64 -7.88 4.33 -30.06
CA ARG A 64 -8.46 3.00 -29.82
C ARG A 64 -7.39 2.00 -29.35
N THR A 65 -6.22 2.50 -28.97
CA THR A 65 -5.09 1.71 -28.46
C THR A 65 -4.81 2.11 -27.03
N ILE A 66 -4.81 1.10 -26.14
CA ILE A 66 -4.66 1.27 -24.70
C ILE A 66 -3.32 0.65 -24.30
N SER A 67 -2.46 1.45 -23.65
CA SER A 67 -1.20 1.03 -23.05
C SER A 67 -1.17 1.44 -21.58
N SER A 68 -0.25 0.85 -20.82
CA SER A 68 0.03 1.19 -19.39
C SER A 68 -1.19 1.17 -18.47
N ILE A 69 -2.21 0.36 -18.80
CA ILE A 69 -3.48 0.29 -18.04
C ILE A 69 -3.27 -0.17 -16.59
N LYS A 70 -2.19 -0.88 -16.29
CA LYS A 70 -1.84 -1.33 -14.93
C LYS A 70 -1.72 -0.16 -13.95
N ARG A 71 -1.35 1.05 -14.42
CA ARG A 71 -1.29 2.26 -13.60
C ARG A 71 -2.65 2.72 -13.08
N GLU A 72 -3.74 2.27 -13.71
CA GLU A 72 -5.11 2.61 -13.34
C GLU A 72 -5.84 1.48 -12.58
N MET A 73 -5.13 0.37 -12.28
CA MET A 73 -5.70 -0.74 -11.51
C MET A 73 -6.14 -0.28 -10.12
N GLY A 74 -7.30 -0.74 -9.68
CA GLY A 74 -7.87 -0.37 -8.39
C GLY A 74 -8.52 1.01 -8.35
N THR A 75 -8.64 1.71 -9.50
CA THR A 75 -9.33 2.99 -9.64
C THR A 75 -10.66 2.84 -10.40
N ASP A 76 -11.46 3.89 -10.41
CA ASP A 76 -12.70 3.99 -11.17
C ASP A 76 -12.50 4.53 -12.61
N TYR A 77 -11.25 4.57 -13.08
CA TYR A 77 -10.90 4.94 -14.44
C TYR A 77 -11.64 4.07 -15.47
N ARG A 78 -12.06 4.68 -16.58
CA ARG A 78 -12.75 4.00 -17.67
C ARG A 78 -12.21 4.46 -19.03
N VAL A 79 -11.91 3.47 -19.86
CA VAL A 79 -11.59 3.70 -21.28
C VAL A 79 -12.88 3.57 -22.09
N THR A 80 -13.21 4.58 -22.91
CA THR A 80 -14.39 4.54 -23.77
C THR A 80 -13.98 4.22 -25.20
N ILE A 81 -14.48 3.12 -25.75
CA ILE A 81 -14.29 2.68 -27.13
C ILE A 81 -15.68 2.36 -27.72
N ASP A 82 -16.07 3.06 -28.79
CA ASP A 82 -17.37 2.87 -29.47
C ASP A 82 -18.55 2.83 -28.47
N GLU A 83 -18.65 3.86 -27.62
CA GLU A 83 -19.69 4.01 -26.58
C GLU A 83 -19.59 2.99 -25.42
N LYS A 84 -18.80 1.93 -25.56
CA LYS A 84 -18.55 0.98 -24.48
C LYS A 84 -17.43 1.44 -23.56
N LYS A 85 -17.70 1.38 -22.24
CA LYS A 85 -16.73 1.72 -21.19
C LYS A 85 -16.08 0.45 -20.66
N TYR A 86 -14.76 0.43 -20.65
CA TYR A 86 -13.95 -0.68 -20.12
C TYR A 86 -13.23 -0.23 -18.85
N SER A 87 -13.25 -1.07 -17.83
CA SER A 87 -12.46 -0.90 -16.62
C SER A 87 -11.00 -1.33 -16.85
N PRO A 88 -10.06 -0.91 -15.99
CA PRO A 88 -8.69 -1.41 -16.02
C PRO A 88 -8.61 -2.94 -15.90
N GLN A 89 -9.49 -3.56 -15.10
CA GLN A 89 -9.59 -5.01 -14.95
C GLN A 89 -9.96 -5.70 -16.25
N GLU A 90 -10.95 -5.17 -17.00
CA GLU A 90 -11.36 -5.73 -18.28
C GLU A 90 -10.26 -5.66 -19.35
N ILE A 91 -9.54 -4.53 -19.42
CA ILE A 91 -8.39 -4.37 -20.34
C ILE A 91 -7.24 -5.30 -19.94
N SER A 92 -6.91 -5.38 -18.65
CA SER A 92 -5.89 -6.31 -18.15
C SER A 92 -6.27 -7.78 -18.39
N ALA A 93 -7.55 -8.11 -18.26
CA ALA A 93 -8.04 -9.44 -18.57
C ALA A 93 -7.82 -9.84 -20.03
N MET A 94 -7.90 -8.90 -20.98
CA MET A 94 -7.60 -9.16 -22.39
C MET A 94 -6.13 -9.55 -22.61
N ILE A 95 -5.22 -8.90 -21.85
CA ILE A 95 -3.79 -9.26 -21.85
C ILE A 95 -3.61 -10.67 -21.27
N LEU A 96 -4.23 -10.94 -20.12
CA LEU A 96 -4.18 -12.26 -19.47
C LEU A 96 -4.76 -13.38 -20.36
N GLN A 97 -5.82 -13.10 -21.11
CA GLN A 97 -6.39 -14.04 -22.08
C GLN A 97 -5.40 -14.39 -23.21
N LYS A 98 -4.63 -13.40 -23.70
CA LYS A 98 -3.58 -13.64 -24.69
C LYS A 98 -2.48 -14.54 -24.11
N LEU A 99 -1.97 -14.23 -22.90
CA LEU A 99 -0.94 -15.03 -22.25
C LEU A 99 -1.40 -16.46 -21.95
N LYS A 100 -2.65 -16.61 -21.50
CA LYS A 100 -3.29 -17.92 -21.30
C LYS A 100 -3.33 -18.72 -22.62
N LYS A 101 -3.77 -18.09 -23.71
CA LYS A 101 -3.84 -18.73 -25.03
C LYS A 101 -2.47 -19.14 -25.55
N ASP A 102 -1.45 -18.29 -25.34
CA ASP A 102 -0.07 -18.62 -25.70
C ASP A 102 0.44 -19.82 -24.88
N ALA A 103 0.13 -19.87 -23.58
CA ALA A 103 0.49 -20.98 -22.71
C ALA A 103 -0.23 -22.30 -23.14
N GLU A 104 -1.53 -22.23 -23.44
CA GLU A 104 -2.30 -23.38 -23.94
C GLU A 104 -1.75 -23.89 -25.27
N GLY A 105 -1.36 -22.98 -26.18
CA GLY A 105 -0.71 -23.33 -27.44
C GLY A 105 0.64 -24.02 -27.27
N TYR A 106 1.42 -23.60 -26.30
CA TYR A 106 2.72 -24.18 -25.97
C TYR A 106 2.57 -25.55 -25.29
N LEU A 107 1.68 -25.65 -24.29
CA LEU A 107 1.51 -26.84 -23.46
C LEU A 107 0.68 -27.93 -24.16
N GLY A 108 -0.14 -27.55 -25.15
CA GLY A 108 -1.08 -28.48 -25.82
C GLY A 108 -2.26 -28.92 -24.93
N GLU A 109 -2.48 -28.23 -23.83
CA GLU A 109 -3.58 -28.48 -22.88
C GLU A 109 -4.25 -27.20 -22.41
N THR A 110 -5.45 -27.28 -21.86
CA THR A 110 -6.18 -26.14 -21.30
C THR A 110 -5.55 -25.69 -20.00
N VAL A 111 -5.35 -24.39 -19.84
CA VAL A 111 -4.84 -23.74 -18.63
C VAL A 111 -5.97 -23.04 -17.90
N SER A 112 -6.26 -23.47 -16.68
CA SER A 112 -7.33 -22.91 -15.85
C SER A 112 -6.83 -22.18 -14.60
N GLU A 113 -5.56 -22.35 -14.22
CA GLU A 113 -5.01 -21.88 -12.96
C GLU A 113 -3.74 -21.06 -13.18
N ALA A 114 -3.57 -19.99 -12.38
CA ALA A 114 -2.40 -19.12 -12.48
C ALA A 114 -1.96 -18.55 -11.12
N VAL A 115 -0.67 -18.24 -11.04
CA VAL A 115 -0.09 -17.29 -10.08
C VAL A 115 0.18 -16.01 -10.85
N ILE A 116 -0.32 -14.87 -10.35
CA ILE A 116 -0.14 -13.57 -11.01
C ILE A 116 0.63 -12.64 -10.08
N THR A 117 1.59 -11.89 -10.63
CA THR A 117 2.41 -10.96 -9.85
C THR A 117 1.82 -9.57 -9.81
N VAL A 118 2.15 -8.85 -8.73
CA VAL A 118 1.83 -7.44 -8.52
C VAL A 118 3.02 -6.72 -7.92
N PRO A 119 3.17 -5.40 -8.15
CA PRO A 119 4.14 -4.60 -7.41
C PRO A 119 3.98 -4.78 -5.90
N ALA A 120 5.09 -4.79 -5.16
CA ALA A 120 5.04 -5.01 -3.71
C ALA A 120 4.26 -3.90 -3.00
N TYR A 121 4.33 -2.68 -3.53
CA TYR A 121 3.66 -1.51 -2.97
C TYR A 121 2.21 -1.32 -3.45
N PHE A 122 1.64 -2.31 -4.18
CA PHE A 122 0.22 -2.32 -4.51
C PHE A 122 -0.62 -2.43 -3.24
N ASN A 123 -1.64 -1.57 -3.16
CA ASN A 123 -2.64 -1.63 -2.12
C ASN A 123 -3.65 -2.77 -2.36
N ASP A 124 -4.52 -2.99 -1.39
CA ASP A 124 -5.51 -4.07 -1.40
C ASP A 124 -6.44 -4.04 -2.64
N ALA A 125 -6.96 -2.86 -3.05
CA ALA A 125 -7.83 -2.82 -4.23
C ALA A 125 -7.09 -3.09 -5.55
N GLN A 126 -5.85 -2.68 -5.66
CA GLN A 126 -5.04 -3.00 -6.83
C GLN A 126 -4.79 -4.51 -6.92
N ARG A 127 -4.57 -5.17 -5.78
CA ARG A 127 -4.43 -6.63 -5.66
C ARG A 127 -5.75 -7.34 -6.02
N GLN A 128 -6.86 -6.88 -5.43
CA GLN A 128 -8.18 -7.44 -5.74
C GLN A 128 -8.54 -7.23 -7.21
N ALA A 129 -8.30 -6.03 -7.78
CA ALA A 129 -8.53 -5.74 -9.18
C ALA A 129 -7.70 -6.65 -10.11
N THR A 130 -6.48 -7.00 -9.72
CA THR A 130 -5.64 -7.95 -10.47
C THR A 130 -6.21 -9.37 -10.40
N LYS A 131 -6.70 -9.79 -9.24
CA LYS A 131 -7.38 -11.09 -9.07
C LYS A 131 -8.66 -11.16 -9.89
N ASP A 132 -9.44 -10.07 -9.92
CA ASP A 132 -10.66 -9.96 -10.72
C ASP A 132 -10.36 -10.01 -12.23
N ALA A 133 -9.27 -9.35 -12.69
CA ALA A 133 -8.82 -9.44 -14.07
C ALA A 133 -8.49 -10.89 -14.46
N GLY A 134 -7.85 -11.66 -13.56
CA GLY A 134 -7.61 -13.09 -13.76
C GLY A 134 -8.90 -13.89 -13.92
N LYS A 135 -9.89 -13.64 -13.05
CA LYS A 135 -11.21 -14.27 -13.16
C LYS A 135 -11.91 -13.94 -14.48
N ILE A 136 -11.90 -12.67 -14.90
CA ILE A 136 -12.47 -12.22 -16.18
C ILE A 136 -11.76 -12.90 -17.35
N ALA A 137 -10.45 -13.17 -17.24
CA ALA A 137 -9.68 -13.91 -18.22
C ALA A 137 -9.97 -15.42 -18.24
N GLY A 138 -10.78 -15.94 -17.31
CA GLY A 138 -11.06 -17.37 -17.16
C GLY A 138 -9.92 -18.14 -16.49
N LEU A 139 -9.21 -17.50 -15.57
CA LEU A 139 -8.17 -18.08 -14.72
C LEU A 139 -8.62 -18.12 -13.26
N ASP A 140 -8.46 -19.25 -12.60
CA ASP A 140 -8.49 -19.35 -11.15
C ASP A 140 -7.15 -18.88 -10.59
N VAL A 141 -7.13 -17.70 -10.00
CA VAL A 141 -5.91 -17.08 -9.45
C VAL A 141 -5.62 -17.69 -8.09
N LYS A 142 -4.73 -18.69 -8.08
CA LYS A 142 -4.34 -19.43 -6.86
C LYS A 142 -3.58 -18.56 -5.88
N ARG A 143 -2.77 -17.64 -6.39
CA ARG A 143 -1.97 -16.74 -5.58
C ARG A 143 -1.71 -15.43 -6.32
N ILE A 144 -1.78 -14.34 -5.57
CA ILE A 144 -1.13 -13.07 -5.92
C ILE A 144 0.21 -13.04 -5.18
N ILE A 145 1.31 -12.79 -5.89
CA ILE A 145 2.66 -12.72 -5.33
C ILE A 145 3.31 -11.38 -5.70
N ASN A 146 4.10 -10.83 -4.80
CA ASN A 146 4.82 -9.59 -5.07
C ASN A 146 5.96 -9.82 -6.08
N GLU A 147 6.14 -8.89 -7.02
CA GLU A 147 7.18 -8.94 -8.06
C GLU A 147 8.59 -9.16 -7.48
N PRO A 148 9.04 -8.38 -6.47
CA PRO A 148 10.35 -8.61 -5.87
C PRO A 148 10.47 -9.96 -5.15
N THR A 149 9.39 -10.46 -4.55
CA THR A 149 9.37 -11.79 -3.93
C THR A 149 9.49 -12.89 -4.98
N ALA A 150 8.80 -12.75 -6.12
CA ALA A 150 8.94 -13.66 -7.25
C ALA A 150 10.37 -13.64 -7.82
N ALA A 151 10.97 -12.46 -8.00
CA ALA A 151 12.36 -12.34 -8.44
C ALA A 151 13.35 -13.00 -7.46
N ALA A 152 13.13 -12.81 -6.14
CA ALA A 152 13.93 -13.47 -5.11
C ALA A 152 13.77 -15.00 -5.16
N LEU A 153 12.58 -15.51 -5.44
CA LEU A 153 12.33 -16.94 -5.62
C LEU A 153 13.08 -17.52 -6.82
N ALA A 154 13.04 -16.81 -7.97
CA ALA A 154 13.84 -17.20 -9.14
C ALA A 154 15.35 -17.19 -8.86
N TYR A 155 15.84 -16.22 -8.09
CA TYR A 155 17.24 -16.14 -7.67
C TYR A 155 17.60 -17.23 -6.65
N GLY A 156 16.71 -17.51 -5.70
CA GLY A 156 16.95 -18.42 -4.57
C GLY A 156 17.07 -19.88 -4.98
N LEU A 157 16.52 -20.29 -6.14
CA LEU A 157 16.66 -21.66 -6.64
C LEU A 157 18.13 -22.09 -6.84
N ASP A 158 18.99 -21.13 -7.21
CA ASP A 158 20.40 -21.38 -7.47
C ASP A 158 21.33 -20.94 -6.32
N ASN A 159 20.78 -20.34 -5.24
CA ASN A 159 21.53 -19.70 -4.16
C ASN A 159 20.97 -20.05 -2.78
N GLU A 160 21.35 -21.19 -2.25
CA GLU A 160 20.89 -21.70 -0.94
C GLU A 160 21.56 -21.03 0.28
N LYS A 161 22.54 -20.17 0.08
CA LYS A 161 23.27 -19.54 1.20
C LYS A 161 22.41 -18.50 1.88
N GLU A 162 22.37 -18.55 3.21
CA GLU A 162 21.77 -17.53 4.04
C GLU A 162 22.39 -16.15 3.72
N GLN A 163 21.54 -15.22 3.29
CA GLN A 163 21.94 -13.86 2.93
C GLN A 163 20.76 -12.90 2.92
N LYS A 164 21.06 -11.62 3.16
CA LYS A 164 20.13 -10.52 2.93
C LYS A 164 20.36 -9.92 1.56
N ILE A 165 19.33 -9.82 0.76
CA ILE A 165 19.39 -9.22 -0.58
C ILE A 165 18.50 -7.99 -0.66
N MET A 166 18.83 -7.10 -1.58
CA MET A 166 17.92 -6.04 -1.99
C MET A 166 17.43 -6.36 -3.40
N VAL A 167 16.14 -6.34 -3.61
CA VAL A 167 15.53 -6.34 -4.94
C VAL A 167 15.16 -4.91 -5.28
N TYR A 168 15.75 -4.38 -6.34
CA TYR A 168 15.49 -3.05 -6.88
C TYR A 168 14.77 -3.22 -8.21
N ASP A 169 13.47 -3.02 -8.20
CA ASP A 169 12.59 -3.23 -9.34
C ASP A 169 12.12 -1.88 -9.91
N LEU A 170 12.67 -1.50 -11.07
CA LEU A 170 12.23 -0.32 -11.82
C LEU A 170 11.64 -0.78 -13.14
N GLY A 171 10.32 -0.96 -13.13
CA GLY A 171 9.55 -1.38 -14.29
C GLY A 171 9.20 -0.23 -15.24
N GLY A 172 8.18 -0.44 -16.07
CA GLY A 172 7.66 0.60 -16.97
C GLY A 172 6.85 1.66 -16.26
N GLY A 173 6.13 1.30 -15.20
CA GLY A 173 5.19 2.19 -14.50
C GLY A 173 5.41 2.37 -13.02
N THR A 174 6.09 1.43 -12.37
CA THR A 174 6.27 1.36 -10.92
C THR A 174 7.73 1.18 -10.55
N PHE A 175 8.07 1.63 -9.35
CA PHE A 175 9.35 1.40 -8.69
C PHE A 175 9.11 0.77 -7.33
N ASP A 176 9.69 -0.41 -7.11
CA ASP A 176 9.66 -1.11 -5.83
C ASP A 176 11.09 -1.44 -5.37
N VAL A 177 11.31 -1.36 -4.07
CA VAL A 177 12.52 -1.86 -3.43
C VAL A 177 12.15 -2.69 -2.22
N SER A 178 12.67 -3.92 -2.16
CA SER A 178 12.44 -4.83 -1.03
C SER A 178 13.76 -5.34 -0.48
N VAL A 179 13.85 -5.41 0.84
CA VAL A 179 14.93 -6.09 1.55
C VAL A 179 14.40 -7.47 1.95
N ILE A 180 15.09 -8.50 1.53
CA ILE A 180 14.65 -9.89 1.63
C ILE A 180 15.76 -10.73 2.25
N GLU A 181 15.42 -11.57 3.19
CA GLU A 181 16.30 -12.59 3.75
C GLU A 181 16.02 -13.94 3.10
N ILE A 182 17.06 -14.59 2.62
CA ILE A 182 17.00 -15.92 2.01
C ILE A 182 17.86 -16.85 2.87
N GLY A 183 17.29 -17.95 3.32
CA GLY A 183 18.03 -18.97 4.09
C GLY A 183 17.12 -20.10 4.56
N ASP A 184 17.70 -21.28 4.79
CA ASP A 184 17.02 -22.46 5.37
C ASP A 184 15.67 -22.84 4.71
N GLY A 185 15.53 -22.63 3.40
CA GLY A 185 14.28 -22.88 2.68
C GLY A 185 13.19 -21.82 2.90
N VAL A 186 13.55 -20.65 3.47
CA VAL A 186 12.65 -19.52 3.68
C VAL A 186 13.10 -18.32 2.87
N ILE A 187 12.15 -17.65 2.25
CA ILE A 187 12.31 -16.31 1.65
C ILE A 187 11.40 -15.39 2.44
N GLU A 188 11.99 -14.52 3.26
CA GLU A 188 11.28 -13.59 4.12
C GLU A 188 11.53 -12.15 3.68
N VAL A 189 10.46 -11.42 3.39
CA VAL A 189 10.53 -9.99 3.14
C VAL A 189 10.62 -9.27 4.49
N LEU A 190 11.73 -8.57 4.73
CA LEU A 190 11.93 -7.78 5.94
C LEU A 190 11.26 -6.41 5.84
N SER A 191 11.32 -5.81 4.66
CA SER A 191 10.68 -4.52 4.39
C SER A 191 10.44 -4.31 2.91
N THR A 192 9.49 -3.45 2.58
CA THR A 192 9.25 -2.97 1.22
C THR A 192 8.93 -1.48 1.22
N ALA A 193 9.37 -0.79 0.17
CA ALA A 193 9.06 0.60 -0.10
C ALA A 193 8.98 0.80 -1.61
N GLY A 194 8.28 1.86 -2.07
CA GLY A 194 8.13 2.03 -3.51
C GLY A 194 7.49 3.35 -3.91
N ASN A 195 7.30 3.47 -5.22
CA ASN A 195 6.56 4.54 -5.87
C ASN A 195 5.83 3.96 -7.08
N ASN A 196 4.51 3.86 -6.98
CA ASN A 196 3.68 3.26 -8.02
C ASN A 196 3.49 4.16 -9.26
N ARG A 197 4.04 5.38 -9.27
CA ARG A 197 4.03 6.31 -10.42
C ARG A 197 5.45 6.78 -10.80
N LEU A 198 6.40 5.85 -10.76
CA LEU A 198 7.76 6.07 -11.19
C LEU A 198 8.22 4.86 -12.00
N GLY A 199 8.48 5.04 -13.29
CA GLY A 199 8.94 3.96 -14.16
C GLY A 199 9.37 4.46 -15.53
N GLY A 200 9.68 3.53 -16.42
CA GLY A 200 10.18 3.79 -17.77
C GLY A 200 9.31 4.75 -18.60
N ASP A 201 7.98 4.71 -18.40
CA ASP A 201 7.04 5.62 -19.07
C ASP A 201 7.30 7.09 -18.70
N ASP A 202 7.75 7.37 -17.47
CA ASP A 202 8.06 8.73 -17.04
C ASP A 202 9.37 9.22 -17.66
N PHE A 203 10.36 8.31 -17.86
CA PHE A 203 11.57 8.61 -18.65
C PHE A 203 11.22 8.92 -20.10
N ASP A 204 10.35 8.12 -20.72
CA ASP A 204 9.88 8.35 -22.09
C ASP A 204 9.13 9.68 -22.21
N GLN A 205 8.33 10.04 -21.21
CA GLN A 205 7.61 11.30 -21.20
C GLN A 205 8.58 12.51 -21.15
N LYS A 206 9.65 12.45 -20.36
CA LYS A 206 10.70 13.49 -20.32
C LYS A 206 11.34 13.71 -21.70
N VAL A 207 11.66 12.62 -22.40
CA VAL A 207 12.22 12.71 -23.77
C VAL A 207 11.18 13.22 -24.75
N THR A 208 9.92 12.78 -24.63
CA THR A 208 8.83 13.26 -25.48
C THR A 208 8.61 14.77 -25.32
N ASP A 209 8.57 15.25 -24.08
CA ASP A 209 8.41 16.68 -23.78
C ASP A 209 9.58 17.49 -24.35
N TRP A 210 10.81 17.02 -24.20
CA TRP A 210 12.00 17.63 -24.78
C TRP A 210 11.89 17.71 -26.32
N MET A 211 11.46 16.63 -26.99
CA MET A 211 11.30 16.62 -28.45
C MET A 211 10.24 17.64 -28.91
N ILE A 212 9.13 17.76 -28.20
CA ILE A 212 8.08 18.74 -28.50
C ILE A 212 8.63 20.17 -28.38
N GLU A 213 9.36 20.45 -27.29
CA GLU A 213 9.96 21.78 -27.07
C GLU A 213 11.00 22.14 -28.14
N GLU A 214 11.90 21.22 -28.47
CA GLU A 214 12.94 21.46 -29.50
C GLU A 214 12.32 21.64 -30.89
N PHE A 215 11.30 20.86 -31.24
CA PHE A 215 10.60 21.01 -32.49
C PHE A 215 9.87 22.36 -32.58
N LYS A 216 9.22 22.76 -31.48
CA LYS A 216 8.55 24.06 -31.39
C LYS A 216 9.52 25.23 -31.53
N LYS A 217 10.74 25.12 -30.96
CA LYS A 217 11.81 26.12 -31.13
C LYS A 217 12.31 26.20 -32.57
N ALA A 218 12.47 25.04 -33.22
CA ALA A 218 13.03 24.96 -34.57
C ALA A 218 12.03 25.31 -35.66
N GLU A 219 10.80 24.82 -35.56
CA GLU A 219 9.77 24.90 -36.63
C GLU A 219 8.56 25.79 -36.30
N GLY A 220 8.47 26.30 -35.06
CA GLY A 220 7.35 27.12 -34.59
C GLY A 220 6.03 26.34 -34.41
N VAL A 221 6.04 25.02 -34.48
CA VAL A 221 4.87 24.14 -34.44
C VAL A 221 4.83 23.35 -33.15
N ASP A 222 3.68 23.35 -32.49
CA ASP A 222 3.44 22.56 -31.26
C ASP A 222 2.81 21.20 -31.60
N LEU A 223 3.52 20.12 -31.36
CA LEU A 223 3.08 18.75 -31.66
C LEU A 223 2.21 18.14 -30.56
N SER A 224 2.03 18.80 -29.43
CA SER A 224 1.31 18.25 -28.25
C SER A 224 -0.17 17.94 -28.52
N ASN A 225 -0.77 18.60 -29.50
CA ASN A 225 -2.18 18.45 -29.88
C ASN A 225 -2.39 17.51 -31.08
N ASP A 226 -1.32 17.07 -31.74
CA ASP A 226 -1.38 16.09 -32.84
C ASP A 226 -1.19 14.69 -32.28
N LYS A 227 -2.28 13.95 -32.12
CA LYS A 227 -2.28 12.62 -31.51
C LYS A 227 -1.39 11.62 -32.24
N MET A 228 -1.34 11.69 -33.58
CA MET A 228 -0.49 10.81 -34.38
C MET A 228 0.99 11.16 -34.21
N ALA A 229 1.31 12.44 -34.24
CA ALA A 229 2.66 12.92 -33.97
C ALA A 229 3.10 12.57 -32.55
N LEU A 230 2.22 12.80 -31.56
CA LEU A 230 2.49 12.47 -30.16
C LEU A 230 2.78 10.98 -29.93
N GLN A 231 1.99 10.08 -30.57
CA GLN A 231 2.22 8.63 -30.49
C GLN A 231 3.58 8.25 -31.11
N ARG A 232 3.93 8.83 -32.25
CA ARG A 232 5.24 8.61 -32.90
C ARG A 232 6.40 9.12 -32.04
N LEU A 233 6.24 10.26 -31.39
CA LEU A 233 7.24 10.79 -30.45
C LEU A 233 7.42 9.88 -29.24
N LYS A 234 6.34 9.36 -28.65
CA LYS A 234 6.43 8.41 -27.53
C LYS A 234 7.17 7.11 -27.90
N GLU A 235 6.86 6.56 -29.07
CA GLU A 235 7.56 5.36 -29.56
C GLU A 235 9.04 5.63 -29.83
N ALA A 236 9.36 6.80 -30.40
CA ALA A 236 10.73 7.22 -30.61
C ALA A 236 11.49 7.47 -29.30
N ALA A 237 10.82 8.02 -28.27
CA ALA A 237 11.38 8.22 -26.95
C ALA A 237 11.73 6.89 -26.27
N GLU A 238 10.80 5.91 -26.28
CA GLU A 238 11.05 4.56 -25.76
C GLU A 238 12.23 3.89 -26.47
N LYS A 239 12.27 4.00 -27.80
CA LYS A 239 13.36 3.47 -28.60
C LYS A 239 14.70 4.12 -28.25
N ALA A 240 14.75 5.44 -28.20
CA ALA A 240 15.94 6.22 -27.84
C ALA A 240 16.45 5.87 -26.44
N LYS A 241 15.55 5.76 -25.43
CA LYS A 241 15.88 5.30 -24.08
C LYS A 241 16.57 3.93 -24.09
N LYS A 242 16.02 2.97 -24.84
CA LYS A 242 16.61 1.63 -24.98
C LYS A 242 17.98 1.66 -25.64
N GLU A 243 18.14 2.38 -26.73
CA GLU A 243 19.41 2.53 -27.44
C GLU A 243 20.48 3.20 -26.58
N LEU A 244 20.13 4.25 -25.83
CA LEU A 244 21.03 4.98 -24.95
C LEU A 244 21.47 4.16 -23.71
N SER A 245 20.84 3.01 -23.44
CA SER A 245 21.34 2.08 -22.41
C SER A 245 22.66 1.40 -22.83
N SER A 246 22.94 1.31 -24.12
CA SER A 246 24.18 0.74 -24.65
C SER A 246 25.03 1.74 -25.43
N ALA A 247 24.41 2.66 -26.19
CA ALA A 247 25.07 3.68 -26.98
C ALA A 247 25.21 5.01 -26.21
N THR A 248 26.16 5.85 -26.60
CA THR A 248 26.36 7.20 -26.04
C THR A 248 25.53 8.26 -26.76
N THR A 249 25.06 7.95 -27.97
CA THR A 249 24.25 8.84 -28.80
C THR A 249 23.31 8.03 -29.66
N THR A 250 22.09 8.53 -29.89
CA THR A 250 21.13 7.99 -30.85
C THR A 250 20.56 9.10 -31.72
N ASN A 251 20.22 8.78 -32.96
CA ASN A 251 19.52 9.68 -33.86
C ASN A 251 18.01 9.38 -33.83
N ILE A 252 17.21 10.40 -33.58
CA ILE A 252 15.74 10.34 -33.64
C ILE A 252 15.31 10.99 -34.95
N ASN A 253 14.90 10.17 -35.92
CA ASN A 253 14.46 10.62 -37.23
C ASN A 253 13.01 10.18 -37.47
N LEU A 254 12.11 11.16 -37.55
CA LEU A 254 10.68 10.96 -37.78
C LEU A 254 10.24 11.80 -39.01
N PRO A 255 10.38 11.24 -40.22
CA PRO A 255 9.98 11.91 -41.45
C PRO A 255 8.46 12.13 -41.45
N PHE A 256 8.04 13.25 -41.99
CA PHE A 256 6.62 13.62 -42.11
C PHE A 256 5.88 13.58 -40.76
N ILE A 257 6.49 14.19 -39.73
CA ILE A 257 5.91 14.18 -38.38
C ILE A 257 4.60 14.96 -38.32
N THR A 258 4.52 16.07 -39.07
CA THR A 258 3.32 16.87 -39.25
C THR A 258 3.36 17.60 -40.58
N ALA A 259 2.23 18.22 -40.97
CA ALA A 259 2.12 19.05 -42.16
C ALA A 259 1.62 20.47 -41.80
N THR A 260 2.24 21.49 -42.40
CA THR A 260 1.87 22.88 -42.24
C THR A 260 1.48 23.48 -43.59
N ALA A 261 1.02 24.73 -43.61
CA ALA A 261 0.76 25.46 -44.86
C ALA A 261 2.00 25.61 -45.76
N GLU A 262 3.20 25.51 -45.18
CA GLU A 262 4.49 25.55 -45.88
C GLU A 262 4.94 24.21 -46.42
N GLY A 263 4.23 23.12 -46.08
CA GLY A 263 4.54 21.76 -46.47
C GLY A 263 4.79 20.81 -45.32
N PRO A 264 5.23 19.58 -45.60
CA PRO A 264 5.53 18.59 -44.59
C PRO A 264 6.77 18.98 -43.77
N LYS A 265 6.72 18.72 -42.45
CA LYS A 265 7.81 18.92 -41.51
C LYS A 265 8.35 17.60 -41.04
N HIS A 266 9.63 17.57 -40.74
CA HIS A 266 10.37 16.36 -40.32
C HIS A 266 11.04 16.65 -39.00
N PHE A 267 11.09 15.62 -38.11
CA PHE A 267 11.89 15.66 -36.91
C PHE A 267 13.17 14.84 -37.13
N ASP A 268 14.32 15.47 -36.99
CA ASP A 268 15.62 14.82 -37.12
C ASP A 268 16.60 15.46 -36.11
N MET A 269 16.87 14.77 -35.01
CA MET A 269 17.75 15.26 -33.95
C MET A 269 18.56 14.11 -33.33
N ASN A 270 19.73 14.45 -32.84
CA ASN A 270 20.55 13.53 -32.05
C ASN A 270 20.27 13.77 -30.55
N LEU A 271 20.03 12.68 -29.84
CA LEU A 271 19.96 12.66 -28.38
C LEU A 271 21.20 11.94 -27.83
N THR A 272 21.97 12.63 -27.00
CA THR A 272 23.12 12.03 -26.29
C THR A 272 22.66 11.44 -24.95
N ARG A 273 23.40 10.41 -24.45
CA ARG A 273 23.17 9.88 -23.10
C ARG A 273 23.30 10.97 -22.03
N ALA A 274 24.29 11.86 -22.15
CA ALA A 274 24.45 12.98 -21.22
C ALA A 274 23.20 13.89 -21.16
N LYS A 275 22.58 14.18 -22.32
CA LYS A 275 21.33 14.94 -22.34
C LYS A 275 20.14 14.14 -21.79
N PHE A 276 20.07 12.86 -22.09
CA PHE A 276 19.06 11.98 -21.52
C PHE A 276 19.19 11.93 -19.99
N ASP A 277 20.39 11.77 -19.46
CA ASP A 277 20.67 11.75 -18.02
C ASP A 277 20.30 13.09 -17.35
N GLU A 278 20.57 14.23 -18.01
CA GLU A 278 20.16 15.56 -17.57
C GLU A 278 18.61 15.65 -17.46
N LEU A 279 17.89 15.23 -18.50
CA LEU A 279 16.43 15.29 -18.56
C LEU A 279 15.76 14.41 -17.51
N THR A 280 16.37 13.29 -17.17
CA THR A 280 15.79 12.25 -16.30
C THR A 280 16.40 12.19 -14.90
N HIS A 281 17.30 13.11 -14.57
CA HIS A 281 18.02 13.14 -13.30
C HIS A 281 17.08 13.10 -12.08
N ASP A 282 16.02 13.89 -12.13
CA ASP A 282 15.01 13.96 -11.04
C ASP A 282 14.30 12.62 -10.82
N LEU A 283 14.08 11.83 -11.87
CA LEU A 283 13.45 10.51 -11.78
C LEU A 283 14.38 9.49 -11.10
N VAL A 284 15.67 9.53 -11.46
CA VAL A 284 16.69 8.69 -10.84
C VAL A 284 16.83 9.04 -9.35
N GLU A 285 16.87 10.33 -9.00
CA GLU A 285 16.95 10.78 -7.60
C GLU A 285 15.75 10.36 -6.76
N LYS A 286 14.54 10.30 -7.33
CA LYS A 286 13.33 9.83 -6.63
C LYS A 286 13.41 8.39 -6.16
N THR A 287 14.31 7.58 -6.68
CA THR A 287 14.51 6.19 -6.23
C THR A 287 15.28 6.11 -4.91
N ALA A 288 16.04 7.16 -4.56
CA ALA A 288 16.96 7.13 -3.41
C ALA A 288 16.23 7.07 -2.06
N GLU A 289 15.12 7.77 -1.92
CA GLU A 289 14.37 7.82 -0.66
C GLU A 289 13.74 6.44 -0.34
N PRO A 290 13.00 5.76 -1.24
CA PRO A 290 12.51 4.41 -0.98
C PRO A 290 13.61 3.40 -0.62
N VAL A 291 14.79 3.48 -1.26
CA VAL A 291 15.93 2.61 -0.91
C VAL A 291 16.37 2.82 0.53
N ARG A 292 16.56 4.08 0.96
CA ARG A 292 16.96 4.39 2.35
C ARG A 292 15.89 3.94 3.34
N ARG A 293 14.61 4.15 3.00
CA ARG A 293 13.49 3.74 3.84
C ARG A 293 13.42 2.23 4.00
N ALA A 294 13.57 1.46 2.92
CA ALA A 294 13.57 0.00 2.98
C ALA A 294 14.70 -0.53 3.87
N LEU A 295 15.91 0.00 3.77
CA LEU A 295 17.04 -0.37 4.64
C LEU A 295 16.75 -0.02 6.11
N SER A 296 16.24 1.18 6.37
CA SER A 296 15.88 1.64 7.72
C SER A 296 14.79 0.79 8.34
N ASP A 297 13.73 0.48 7.58
CA ASP A 297 12.60 -0.32 8.06
C ASP A 297 13.00 -1.79 8.30
N ALA A 298 13.95 -2.31 7.53
CA ALA A 298 14.55 -3.64 7.75
C ALA A 298 15.55 -3.65 8.92
N GLY A 299 15.90 -2.51 9.48
CA GLY A 299 16.87 -2.39 10.57
C GLY A 299 18.31 -2.76 10.18
N ILE A 300 18.66 -2.66 8.88
CA ILE A 300 19.99 -3.02 8.38
C ILE A 300 20.67 -1.85 7.66
N THR A 301 21.97 -1.97 7.53
CA THR A 301 22.80 -1.07 6.71
C THR A 301 23.03 -1.67 5.31
N ALA A 302 23.38 -0.84 4.34
CA ALA A 302 23.72 -1.31 3.00
C ALA A 302 24.92 -2.28 2.99
N ALA A 303 25.82 -2.20 3.98
CA ALA A 303 26.98 -3.09 4.10
C ALA A 303 26.58 -4.55 4.39
N GLU A 304 25.45 -4.76 5.07
CA GLU A 304 24.92 -6.08 5.43
C GLU A 304 24.22 -6.79 4.28
N LEU A 305 23.95 -6.08 3.19
CA LEU A 305 23.43 -6.70 1.98
C LEU A 305 24.48 -7.65 1.38
N GLY A 306 24.11 -8.89 1.14
CA GLY A 306 24.91 -9.84 0.37
C GLY A 306 24.91 -9.49 -1.11
N GLN A 307 23.73 -9.13 -1.65
CA GLN A 307 23.54 -8.86 -3.08
C GLN A 307 22.46 -7.82 -3.32
N VAL A 308 22.53 -7.15 -4.49
CA VAL A 308 21.44 -6.29 -5.01
C VAL A 308 21.02 -6.84 -6.37
N LEU A 309 19.75 -7.21 -6.51
CA LEU A 309 19.17 -7.73 -7.74
C LEU A 309 18.45 -6.61 -8.48
N LEU A 310 18.70 -6.50 -9.78
CA LEU A 310 18.01 -5.56 -10.67
C LEU A 310 16.87 -6.27 -11.39
N VAL A 311 15.69 -5.71 -11.27
CA VAL A 311 14.44 -6.19 -11.87
C VAL A 311 13.79 -5.03 -12.63
N GLY A 312 13.05 -5.37 -13.70
CA GLY A 312 12.41 -4.39 -14.57
C GLY A 312 13.35 -3.79 -15.60
N GLY A 313 12.84 -3.60 -16.82
CA GLY A 313 13.63 -3.18 -17.98
C GLY A 313 14.33 -1.83 -17.82
N SER A 314 13.77 -0.92 -17.00
CA SER A 314 14.34 0.42 -16.76
C SER A 314 15.61 0.40 -15.89
N THR A 315 15.91 -0.71 -15.20
CA THR A 315 17.20 -0.90 -14.51
C THR A 315 18.39 -1.08 -15.47
N ARG A 316 18.13 -1.22 -16.75
CA ARG A 316 19.20 -1.24 -17.79
C ARG A 316 19.79 0.15 -18.03
N ILE A 317 19.13 1.23 -17.60
CA ILE A 317 19.61 2.61 -17.72
C ILE A 317 20.89 2.78 -16.88
N PRO A 318 22.04 3.20 -17.47
CA PRO A 318 23.30 3.31 -16.76
C PRO A 318 23.24 4.19 -15.51
N ALA A 319 22.60 5.37 -15.61
CA ALA A 319 22.43 6.29 -14.47
C ALA A 319 21.68 5.64 -13.29
N VAL A 320 20.74 4.72 -13.56
CA VAL A 320 20.03 3.95 -12.52
C VAL A 320 20.99 2.97 -11.84
N GLN A 321 21.80 2.23 -12.61
CA GLN A 321 22.78 1.29 -12.05
C GLN A 321 23.83 2.01 -11.20
N ASP A 322 24.31 3.17 -11.66
CA ASP A 322 25.26 4.02 -10.93
C ASP A 322 24.63 4.53 -9.61
N LYS A 323 23.34 4.91 -9.65
CA LYS A 323 22.62 5.33 -8.44
C LYS A 323 22.49 4.18 -7.43
N VAL A 324 22.13 2.97 -7.87
CA VAL A 324 22.08 1.78 -7.01
C VAL A 324 23.45 1.53 -6.35
N LYS A 325 24.53 1.57 -7.14
CA LYS A 325 25.88 1.41 -6.61
C LYS A 325 26.26 2.52 -5.62
N GLN A 326 25.88 3.76 -5.89
CA GLN A 326 26.10 4.88 -4.99
C GLN A 326 25.37 4.69 -3.64
N LEU A 327 24.13 4.21 -3.68
CA LEU A 327 23.29 4.05 -2.48
C LEU A 327 23.68 2.84 -1.63
N THR A 328 24.11 1.75 -2.27
CA THR A 328 24.35 0.47 -1.60
C THR A 328 25.83 0.14 -1.42
N GLY A 329 26.73 0.81 -2.14
CA GLY A 329 28.15 0.44 -2.20
C GLY A 329 28.42 -0.91 -2.87
N LYS A 330 27.40 -1.57 -3.42
CA LYS A 330 27.46 -2.90 -4.05
C LYS A 330 27.36 -2.77 -5.58
N GLU A 331 28.08 -3.60 -6.30
CA GLU A 331 27.82 -3.78 -7.73
C GLU A 331 26.54 -4.61 -7.89
N PRO A 332 25.50 -4.09 -8.59
CA PRO A 332 24.26 -4.83 -8.73
C PRO A 332 24.47 -6.11 -9.57
N SER A 333 23.79 -7.18 -9.16
CA SER A 333 23.81 -8.45 -9.88
C SER A 333 23.08 -8.33 -11.22
N LYS A 334 23.69 -8.93 -12.24
CA LYS A 334 23.10 -9.10 -13.59
C LYS A 334 22.85 -10.58 -13.91
N SER A 335 22.79 -11.44 -12.89
CA SER A 335 22.59 -12.88 -13.07
C SER A 335 21.20 -13.24 -13.57
N LEU A 336 20.19 -12.43 -13.25
CA LEU A 336 18.82 -12.62 -13.72
C LEU A 336 18.54 -11.76 -14.96
N ASN A 337 17.70 -12.26 -15.86
CA ASN A 337 17.09 -11.43 -16.88
C ASN A 337 15.99 -10.57 -16.24
N PRO A 338 16.14 -9.24 -16.18
CA PRO A 338 15.20 -8.37 -15.47
C PRO A 338 13.78 -8.31 -16.08
N ASP A 339 13.61 -8.81 -17.31
CA ASP A 339 12.32 -8.85 -18.01
C ASP A 339 11.58 -10.18 -17.83
N GLU A 340 12.24 -11.23 -17.27
CA GLU A 340 11.70 -12.59 -17.21
C GLU A 340 11.69 -13.17 -15.79
N CYS A 341 12.58 -12.72 -14.91
CA CYS A 341 12.79 -13.34 -13.60
C CYS A 341 11.53 -13.36 -12.73
N VAL A 342 10.66 -12.35 -12.86
CA VAL A 342 9.39 -12.26 -12.13
C VAL A 342 8.43 -13.38 -12.55
N ALA A 343 8.26 -13.61 -13.85
CA ALA A 343 7.41 -14.70 -14.36
C ALA A 343 7.99 -16.08 -14.00
N LEU A 344 9.32 -16.24 -14.05
CA LEU A 344 10.00 -17.48 -13.63
C LEU A 344 9.71 -17.77 -12.15
N GLY A 345 9.89 -16.80 -11.26
CA GLY A 345 9.57 -16.96 -9.85
C GLY A 345 8.08 -17.24 -9.58
N ALA A 346 7.19 -16.59 -10.31
CA ALA A 346 5.76 -16.88 -10.24
C ALA A 346 5.44 -18.32 -10.67
N SER A 347 6.14 -18.85 -11.69
CA SER A 347 5.96 -20.23 -12.13
C SER A 347 6.47 -21.26 -11.11
N VAL A 348 7.55 -20.94 -10.38
CA VAL A 348 8.03 -21.77 -9.24
C VAL A 348 6.96 -21.87 -8.16
N GLN A 349 6.34 -20.72 -7.81
CA GLN A 349 5.22 -20.73 -6.86
C GLN A 349 4.01 -21.53 -7.40
N GLY A 350 3.73 -21.43 -8.69
CA GLY A 350 2.71 -22.25 -9.36
C GLY A 350 3.01 -23.75 -9.28
N GLY A 351 4.26 -24.14 -9.58
CA GLY A 351 4.73 -25.51 -9.47
C GLY A 351 4.64 -26.07 -8.05
N LYS A 352 5.00 -25.27 -7.05
CA LYS A 352 4.82 -25.63 -5.64
C LYS A 352 3.35 -25.92 -5.30
N LEU A 353 2.43 -25.06 -5.74
CA LEU A 353 0.98 -25.24 -5.52
C LEU A 353 0.43 -26.47 -6.28
N ALA A 354 1.02 -26.79 -7.43
CA ALA A 354 0.68 -27.99 -8.21
C ALA A 354 1.34 -29.27 -7.67
N GLY A 355 2.33 -29.17 -6.78
CA GLY A 355 3.12 -30.30 -6.30
C GLY A 355 4.16 -30.79 -7.31
N ASP A 356 4.64 -29.91 -8.21
CA ASP A 356 5.66 -30.25 -9.20
C ASP A 356 7.02 -30.52 -8.54
N ALA A 357 7.69 -31.58 -8.96
CA ALA A 357 9.06 -31.88 -8.55
C ALA A 357 10.01 -30.75 -9.01
N GLY A 358 10.91 -30.32 -8.14
CA GLY A 358 11.87 -29.24 -8.42
C GLY A 358 11.41 -27.83 -8.02
N ALA A 359 10.14 -27.65 -7.64
CA ALA A 359 9.67 -26.37 -7.12
C ALA A 359 10.14 -26.09 -5.67
N GLY A 360 10.73 -27.09 -4.99
CA GLY A 360 11.22 -27.01 -3.61
C GLY A 360 10.13 -26.77 -2.56
N ASP A 361 10.53 -26.85 -1.30
CA ASP A 361 9.66 -26.55 -0.14
C ASP A 361 9.87 -25.14 0.41
N ILE A 362 10.26 -24.18 -0.46
CA ILE A 362 10.57 -22.81 -0.05
C ILE A 362 9.32 -22.14 0.53
N LEU A 363 9.40 -21.67 1.77
CA LEU A 363 8.35 -20.88 2.40
C LEU A 363 8.53 -19.40 2.02
N LEU A 364 7.45 -18.77 1.52
CA LEU A 364 7.42 -17.35 1.23
C LEU A 364 6.68 -16.62 2.34
N LEU A 365 7.34 -15.65 2.95
CA LEU A 365 6.76 -14.73 3.92
C LEU A 365 6.87 -13.30 3.37
N ASP A 366 5.73 -12.72 3.05
CA ASP A 366 5.61 -11.36 2.51
C ASP A 366 5.12 -10.39 3.58
N VAL A 367 5.06 -9.09 3.28
CA VAL A 367 4.67 -8.06 4.25
C VAL A 367 3.60 -7.13 3.68
N THR A 368 2.80 -6.52 4.58
CA THR A 368 1.90 -5.43 4.21
C THR A 368 2.68 -4.12 4.02
N PRO A 369 2.46 -3.37 2.91
CA PRO A 369 3.28 -2.18 2.60
C PRO A 369 2.97 -0.96 3.47
N LEU A 370 1.76 -0.87 4.03
CA LEU A 370 1.27 0.28 4.81
C LEU A 370 0.54 -0.18 6.06
N SER A 371 0.56 0.67 7.10
CA SER A 371 -0.18 0.46 8.35
C SER A 371 -1.69 0.51 8.11
N LEU A 372 -2.43 -0.33 8.85
CA LEU A 372 -3.89 -0.39 8.85
C LEU A 372 -4.43 -0.01 10.23
N SER A 373 -5.41 0.87 10.21
CA SER A 373 -5.96 1.51 11.42
C SER A 373 -7.48 1.60 11.33
N ILE A 374 -8.12 1.85 12.47
CA ILE A 374 -9.50 2.36 12.51
C ILE A 374 -9.52 3.77 13.10
N GLU A 375 -10.54 4.52 12.72
CA GLU A 375 -10.81 5.82 13.33
C GLU A 375 -11.35 5.62 14.75
N THR A 376 -10.75 6.31 15.72
CA THR A 376 -11.16 6.33 17.11
C THR A 376 -11.44 7.74 17.59
N MET A 377 -11.83 7.89 18.87
CA MET A 377 -12.29 9.15 19.46
C MET A 377 -11.31 10.30 19.20
N GLY A 378 -11.83 11.44 18.70
CA GLY A 378 -11.05 12.59 18.28
C GLY A 378 -10.49 12.49 16.85
N GLY A 379 -10.94 11.52 16.06
CA GLY A 379 -10.49 11.33 14.67
C GLY A 379 -9.09 10.73 14.56
N ILE A 380 -8.62 10.04 15.61
CA ILE A 380 -7.30 9.41 15.66
C ILE A 380 -7.31 8.12 14.86
N ALA A 381 -6.25 7.87 14.11
CA ALA A 381 -6.01 6.58 13.46
C ALA A 381 -5.32 5.63 14.45
N THR A 382 -6.10 4.74 15.08
CA THR A 382 -5.55 3.72 15.99
C THR A 382 -5.08 2.53 15.17
N ARG A 383 -3.77 2.27 15.21
CA ARG A 383 -3.14 1.22 14.42
C ARG A 383 -3.38 -0.15 15.04
N LEU A 384 -3.81 -1.10 14.20
CA LEU A 384 -3.91 -2.52 14.55
C LEU A 384 -2.81 -3.32 13.86
N ILE A 385 -2.46 -2.97 12.61
CA ILE A 385 -1.39 -3.64 11.86
C ILE A 385 -0.40 -2.57 11.39
N GLU A 386 0.85 -2.72 11.80
CA GLU A 386 1.95 -1.85 11.36
C GLU A 386 2.41 -2.23 9.93
N ARG A 387 2.93 -1.25 9.17
CA ARG A 387 3.60 -1.54 7.90
C ARG A 387 4.73 -2.54 8.11
N ASN A 388 5.05 -3.29 7.08
CA ASN A 388 6.04 -4.37 7.11
C ASN A 388 5.71 -5.50 8.11
N THR A 389 4.44 -5.64 8.52
CA THR A 389 3.99 -6.83 9.24
C THR A 389 3.90 -8.00 8.27
N THR A 390 4.51 -9.13 8.62
CA THR A 390 4.49 -10.38 7.85
C THR A 390 3.06 -10.87 7.63
N ILE A 391 2.74 -11.29 6.41
CA ILE A 391 1.44 -11.83 6.02
C ILE A 391 1.55 -13.31 5.58
N PRO A 392 0.49 -14.14 5.78
CA PRO A 392 -0.82 -13.79 6.34
C PRO A 392 -0.77 -13.44 7.83
N THR A 393 -1.65 -12.53 8.27
CA THR A 393 -1.72 -12.11 9.67
C THR A 393 -3.14 -11.80 10.08
N LYS A 394 -3.44 -12.03 11.36
CA LYS A 394 -4.70 -11.69 11.97
C LYS A 394 -4.46 -10.99 13.30
N LYS A 395 -5.02 -9.80 13.48
CA LYS A 395 -4.93 -9.05 14.73
C LYS A 395 -6.29 -8.52 15.12
N SER A 396 -6.61 -8.62 16.40
CA SER A 396 -7.84 -8.13 17.01
C SER A 396 -7.52 -7.16 18.14
N GLN A 397 -8.39 -6.18 18.32
CA GLN A 397 -8.35 -5.27 19.45
C GLN A 397 -9.78 -4.96 19.91
N ILE A 398 -9.96 -4.82 21.23
CA ILE A 398 -11.25 -4.51 21.83
C ILE A 398 -11.39 -2.99 21.95
N PHE A 399 -12.52 -2.48 21.51
CA PHE A 399 -12.92 -1.08 21.59
C PHE A 399 -14.25 -0.98 22.35
N SER A 400 -14.57 0.21 22.83
CA SER A 400 -15.81 0.46 23.57
C SER A 400 -16.56 1.66 23.02
N THR A 401 -17.81 1.86 23.49
CA THR A 401 -18.66 2.99 23.08
C THR A 401 -18.18 4.31 23.66
N ALA A 402 -18.31 5.39 22.86
CA ALA A 402 -17.90 6.75 23.22
C ALA A 402 -19.01 7.55 23.95
N ALA A 403 -20.28 7.11 23.86
CA ALA A 403 -21.43 7.77 24.47
C ALA A 403 -22.31 6.80 25.25
N ASP A 404 -23.05 7.34 26.22
CA ASP A 404 -24.06 6.58 26.97
C ASP A 404 -25.23 6.16 26.04
N ASN A 405 -25.70 4.92 26.22
CA ASN A 405 -26.79 4.33 25.45
C ASN A 405 -26.57 4.26 23.93
N GLN A 406 -25.32 4.25 23.50
CA GLN A 406 -24.95 4.08 22.10
C GLN A 406 -25.27 2.64 21.65
N THR A 407 -26.14 2.51 20.63
CA THR A 407 -26.65 1.22 20.15
C THR A 407 -26.01 0.73 18.86
N ALA A 408 -25.11 1.54 18.28
CA ALA A 408 -24.38 1.22 17.07
C ALA A 408 -23.01 1.90 17.05
N VAL A 409 -22.08 1.35 16.29
CA VAL A 409 -20.75 1.92 16.04
C VAL A 409 -20.45 1.90 14.55
N ASP A 410 -19.96 3.02 14.03
CA ASP A 410 -19.45 3.11 12.65
C ASP A 410 -17.95 2.90 12.67
N ILE A 411 -17.48 1.89 11.94
CA ILE A 411 -16.05 1.53 11.85
C ILE A 411 -15.53 2.06 10.52
N ASN A 412 -14.69 3.10 10.57
CA ASN A 412 -13.96 3.63 9.43
C ASN A 412 -12.57 3.02 9.40
N VAL A 413 -12.33 2.18 8.39
CA VAL A 413 -11.03 1.52 8.17
C VAL A 413 -10.15 2.44 7.33
N VAL A 414 -8.94 2.72 7.82
CA VAL A 414 -8.01 3.64 7.14
C VAL A 414 -6.63 3.00 6.96
N GLN A 415 -5.94 3.41 5.90
CA GLN A 415 -4.60 2.95 5.55
C GLN A 415 -3.63 4.14 5.43
N GLY A 416 -2.46 4.04 6.01
CA GLY A 416 -1.42 5.05 5.95
C GLY A 416 -0.72 5.27 7.28
N GLU A 417 0.22 6.24 7.30
CA GLU A 417 1.13 6.46 8.42
C GLU A 417 0.78 7.69 9.27
N ARG A 418 -0.26 8.46 8.87
CA ARG A 418 -0.67 9.67 9.59
C ARG A 418 -1.43 9.34 10.88
N GLN A 419 -1.29 10.19 11.89
CA GLN A 419 -1.91 10.02 13.21
C GLN A 419 -3.45 10.21 13.19
N PHE A 420 -3.98 10.93 12.18
CA PHE A 420 -5.42 11.22 12.08
C PHE A 420 -6.05 10.47 10.92
N ALA A 421 -7.25 9.92 11.14
CA ALA A 421 -7.97 9.14 10.14
C ALA A 421 -8.23 9.93 8.85
N LYS A 422 -8.60 11.23 8.97
CA LYS A 422 -8.87 12.11 7.82
C LYS A 422 -7.65 12.35 6.91
N ASP A 423 -6.45 12.18 7.44
CA ASP A 423 -5.18 12.39 6.73
C ASP A 423 -4.62 11.08 6.15
N ASN A 424 -5.32 9.97 6.40
CA ASN A 424 -5.09 8.65 5.83
C ASN A 424 -6.17 8.31 4.80
N LYS A 425 -5.95 7.27 4.02
CA LYS A 425 -6.96 6.78 3.07
C LYS A 425 -8.00 5.94 3.78
N SER A 426 -9.27 6.34 3.67
CA SER A 426 -10.37 5.45 4.04
C SER A 426 -10.46 4.30 3.03
N LEU A 427 -10.38 3.08 3.52
CA LEU A 427 -10.55 1.85 2.75
C LEU A 427 -12.02 1.43 2.69
N GLY A 428 -12.81 1.85 3.66
CA GLY A 428 -14.23 1.57 3.74
C GLY A 428 -14.78 1.84 5.13
N GLN A 429 -16.08 1.96 5.19
CA GLN A 429 -16.81 2.17 6.42
C GLN A 429 -17.97 1.17 6.52
N PHE A 430 -18.18 0.61 7.69
CA PHE A 430 -19.31 -0.26 7.97
C PHE A 430 -19.83 -0.03 9.39
N ARG A 431 -21.08 -0.43 9.64
CA ARG A 431 -21.76 -0.18 10.89
C ARG A 431 -22.08 -1.47 11.63
N LEU A 432 -21.71 -1.53 12.91
CA LEU A 432 -22.09 -2.59 13.82
C LEU A 432 -23.29 -2.11 14.65
N ASP A 433 -24.47 -2.67 14.36
CA ASP A 433 -25.75 -2.32 15.00
C ASP A 433 -26.15 -3.33 16.09
N GLY A 434 -27.03 -2.86 16.98
CA GLY A 434 -27.70 -3.70 17.97
C GLY A 434 -26.85 -4.00 19.19
N ILE A 435 -25.97 -3.09 19.53
CA ILE A 435 -25.29 -3.01 20.82
C ILE A 435 -26.34 -2.68 21.88
N PRO A 436 -26.42 -3.41 23.00
CA PRO A 436 -27.36 -3.10 24.07
C PRO A 436 -27.06 -1.72 24.66
N PRO A 437 -28.12 -0.90 24.93
CA PRO A 437 -27.92 0.37 25.60
C PRO A 437 -27.26 0.18 26.96
N ALA A 438 -26.13 0.82 27.17
CA ALA A 438 -25.36 0.78 28.40
C ALA A 438 -24.62 2.11 28.61
N ARG A 439 -23.99 2.28 29.76
CA ARG A 439 -23.09 3.40 29.98
C ARG A 439 -21.89 3.29 28.99
N ARG A 440 -21.39 4.44 28.57
CA ARG A 440 -20.14 4.59 27.80
C ARG A 440 -19.02 3.73 28.42
N GLY A 441 -18.23 3.07 27.60
CA GLY A 441 -17.11 2.23 28.04
C GLY A 441 -17.51 0.82 28.54
N VAL A 442 -18.81 0.50 28.64
CA VAL A 442 -19.29 -0.82 29.09
C VAL A 442 -19.42 -1.83 27.93
N PRO A 443 -20.07 -1.49 26.79
CA PRO A 443 -20.09 -2.39 25.65
C PRO A 443 -18.68 -2.60 25.08
N GLN A 444 -18.38 -3.86 24.72
CA GLN A 444 -17.09 -4.23 24.15
C GLN A 444 -17.30 -4.74 22.73
N SER A 445 -16.64 -4.12 21.77
CA SER A 445 -16.64 -4.50 20.36
C SER A 445 -15.23 -4.91 19.95
N GLU A 446 -15.04 -6.16 19.55
CA GLU A 446 -13.77 -6.66 19.01
C GLU A 446 -13.69 -6.35 17.52
N VAL A 447 -12.69 -5.56 17.12
CA VAL A 447 -12.37 -5.31 15.72
C VAL A 447 -11.21 -6.18 15.32
N THR A 448 -11.40 -6.95 14.25
CA THR A 448 -10.41 -7.90 13.74
C THR A 448 -10.02 -7.54 12.32
N PHE A 449 -8.71 -7.41 12.09
CA PHE A 449 -8.10 -7.34 10.77
C PHE A 449 -7.55 -8.71 10.41
N ASP A 450 -7.93 -9.24 9.26
CA ASP A 450 -7.48 -10.52 8.73
C ASP A 450 -6.93 -10.28 7.31
N ILE A 451 -5.60 -10.39 7.16
CA ILE A 451 -4.90 -10.23 5.89
C ILE A 451 -4.50 -11.63 5.41
N ASP A 452 -4.97 -12.00 4.23
CA ASP A 452 -4.63 -13.28 3.63
C ASP A 452 -3.21 -13.28 3.02
N ALA A 453 -2.80 -14.43 2.53
CA ALA A 453 -1.50 -14.59 1.89
C ALA A 453 -1.35 -13.80 0.58
N ASN A 454 -2.44 -13.28 -0.01
CA ASN A 454 -2.43 -12.42 -1.19
C ASN A 454 -2.34 -10.92 -0.82
N GLY A 455 -2.37 -10.59 0.47
CA GLY A 455 -2.41 -9.23 0.97
C GLY A 455 -3.81 -8.60 0.91
N ILE A 456 -4.87 -9.40 0.77
CA ILE A 456 -6.24 -8.92 0.75
C ILE A 456 -6.75 -8.79 2.17
N VAL A 457 -7.31 -7.62 2.50
CA VAL A 457 -7.73 -7.24 3.85
C VAL A 457 -9.23 -7.48 4.04
N ASN A 458 -9.57 -8.23 5.10
CA ASN A 458 -10.91 -8.35 5.62
C ASN A 458 -10.96 -7.75 7.02
N VAL A 459 -11.98 -6.96 7.30
CA VAL A 459 -12.18 -6.36 8.63
C VAL A 459 -13.54 -6.77 9.14
N SER A 460 -13.58 -7.29 10.36
CA SER A 460 -14.84 -7.60 11.07
C SER A 460 -14.90 -6.87 12.40
N ALA A 461 -16.11 -6.60 12.84
CA ALA A 461 -16.39 -6.07 14.16
C ALA A 461 -17.50 -6.91 14.81
N LYS A 462 -17.26 -7.33 16.04
CA LYS A 462 -18.15 -8.20 16.81
C LYS A 462 -18.46 -7.58 18.18
N ASP A 463 -19.72 -7.38 18.48
CA ASP A 463 -20.13 -7.05 19.85
C ASP A 463 -20.03 -8.28 20.74
N LEU A 464 -19.18 -8.23 21.76
CA LEU A 464 -18.90 -9.36 22.64
C LEU A 464 -20.08 -9.67 23.57
N GLY A 465 -20.96 -8.70 23.85
CA GLY A 465 -22.14 -8.89 24.68
C GLY A 465 -23.27 -9.65 23.97
N THR A 466 -23.53 -9.36 22.72
CA THR A 466 -24.62 -9.97 21.93
C THR A 466 -24.15 -11.04 20.96
N GLY A 467 -22.86 -11.06 20.63
CA GLY A 467 -22.28 -11.90 19.60
C GLY A 467 -22.61 -11.46 18.17
N LYS A 468 -23.27 -10.30 17.97
CA LYS A 468 -23.52 -9.74 16.64
C LYS A 468 -22.23 -9.32 15.99
N GLU A 469 -22.10 -9.61 14.69
CA GLU A 469 -20.90 -9.35 13.90
C GLU A 469 -21.27 -8.71 12.56
N GLN A 470 -20.44 -7.79 12.11
CA GLN A 470 -20.45 -7.20 10.78
C GLN A 470 -19.05 -7.25 10.21
N HIS A 471 -18.93 -7.28 8.90
CA HIS A 471 -17.63 -7.32 8.23
C HIS A 471 -17.64 -6.52 6.93
N ILE A 472 -16.48 -6.10 6.52
CA ILE A 472 -16.22 -5.53 5.20
C ILE A 472 -14.99 -6.23 4.59
N THR A 473 -15.12 -6.63 3.33
CA THR A 473 -13.97 -6.96 2.50
C THR A 473 -13.62 -5.72 1.70
N ILE A 474 -12.38 -5.30 1.77
CA ILE A 474 -11.94 -4.11 1.05
C ILE A 474 -11.98 -4.41 -0.46
N THR A 475 -12.74 -3.63 -1.21
CA THR A 475 -12.92 -3.83 -2.66
C THR A 475 -12.56 -2.57 -3.45
N ALA A 476 -12.25 -2.75 -4.74
CA ALA A 476 -11.86 -1.67 -5.64
C ALA A 476 -12.95 -0.58 -5.73
N GLY A 477 -12.68 0.59 -5.27
CA GLY A 477 -13.60 1.74 -5.25
C GLY A 477 -13.38 2.67 -4.06
N SER A 478 -12.69 2.18 -3.04
CA SER A 478 -12.42 2.92 -1.80
C SER A 478 -10.92 3.22 -1.56
N ASN A 479 -10.02 2.93 -2.50
CA ASN A 479 -8.58 2.89 -2.22
C ASN A 479 -7.77 4.04 -2.80
N MET A 480 -6.62 4.32 -2.16
CA MET A 480 -5.69 5.37 -2.54
C MET A 480 -5.15 5.19 -3.96
N SER A 481 -5.11 6.27 -4.72
CA SER A 481 -4.22 6.37 -5.87
C SER A 481 -2.76 6.37 -5.37
N ASP A 482 -1.85 5.93 -6.21
CA ASP A 482 -0.44 5.77 -5.85
C ASP A 482 0.23 7.09 -5.45
N SER A 483 -0.17 8.20 -6.09
CA SER A 483 0.26 9.54 -5.71
C SER A 483 -0.23 9.96 -4.31
N GLU A 484 -1.36 9.41 -3.86
CA GLU A 484 -1.86 9.64 -2.51
C GLU A 484 -1.07 8.82 -1.48
N ILE A 485 -0.62 7.61 -1.82
CA ILE A 485 0.25 6.79 -0.95
C ILE A 485 1.60 7.49 -0.74
N ASP A 486 2.27 7.90 -1.81
CA ASP A 486 3.56 8.60 -1.71
C ASP A 486 3.45 9.93 -0.99
N LYS A 487 2.37 10.67 -1.26
CA LYS A 487 2.06 11.92 -0.57
C LYS A 487 1.83 11.65 0.92
N ALA A 488 1.02 10.64 1.27
CA ALA A 488 0.74 10.28 2.65
C ALA A 488 2.00 9.91 3.45
N VAL A 489 2.92 9.14 2.85
CA VAL A 489 4.20 8.76 3.50
C VAL A 489 5.10 9.97 3.71
N LYS A 490 5.22 10.86 2.71
CA LYS A 490 6.01 12.10 2.84
C LYS A 490 5.41 13.07 3.84
N GLU A 491 4.11 13.32 3.73
CA GLU A 491 3.38 14.17 4.66
C GLU A 491 3.43 13.61 6.08
N ALA A 492 3.37 12.28 6.26
CA ALA A 492 3.54 11.67 7.58
C ALA A 492 4.91 11.98 8.19
N ALA A 493 5.99 11.91 7.40
CA ALA A 493 7.33 12.23 7.88
C ALA A 493 7.53 13.73 8.16
N GLU A 494 6.99 14.60 7.30
CA GLU A 494 7.08 16.06 7.45
C GLU A 494 6.26 16.59 8.63
N PHE A 495 5.12 15.97 8.90
CA PHE A 495 4.17 16.42 9.93
C PHE A 495 4.15 15.55 11.18
N GLU A 496 5.04 14.56 11.31
CA GLU A 496 5.07 13.64 12.46
C GLU A 496 5.10 14.37 13.80
N ALA A 497 5.94 15.39 13.93
CA ALA A 497 6.05 16.19 15.16
C ALA A 497 4.75 16.98 15.45
N GLN A 498 4.13 17.53 14.41
CA GLN A 498 2.88 18.28 14.54
C GLN A 498 1.70 17.35 14.87
N ASP A 499 1.62 16.21 14.18
CA ASP A 499 0.58 15.20 14.45
C ASP A 499 0.71 14.62 15.85
N LYS A 500 1.94 14.35 16.32
CA LYS A 500 2.20 13.86 17.69
C LYS A 500 1.70 14.85 18.74
N LYS A 501 2.00 16.13 18.57
CA LYS A 501 1.54 17.19 19.47
C LYS A 501 0.02 17.32 19.48
N ARG A 502 -0.61 17.27 18.31
CA ARG A 502 -2.05 17.33 18.16
C ARG A 502 -2.73 16.13 18.80
N LYS A 503 -2.17 14.93 18.62
CA LYS A 503 -2.64 13.72 19.27
C LYS A 503 -2.54 13.82 20.78
N GLU A 504 -1.39 14.29 21.33
CA GLU A 504 -1.21 14.52 22.78
C GLU A 504 -2.30 15.44 23.35
N GLY A 505 -2.66 16.50 22.62
CA GLY A 505 -3.76 17.38 23.00
C GLY A 505 -5.10 16.66 23.08
N ILE A 506 -5.43 15.87 22.06
CA ILE A 506 -6.67 15.10 22.01
C ILE A 506 -6.70 14.03 23.12
N ASP A 507 -5.63 13.27 23.30
CA ASP A 507 -5.55 12.24 24.35
C ASP A 507 -5.69 12.86 25.75
N THR A 508 -5.03 14.00 26.00
CA THR A 508 -5.17 14.74 27.27
C THR A 508 -6.62 15.13 27.52
N ARG A 509 -7.31 15.65 26.52
CA ARG A 509 -8.70 16.04 26.61
C ARG A 509 -9.62 14.85 26.86
N ASN A 510 -9.44 13.76 26.11
CA ASN A 510 -10.25 12.54 26.25
C ASN A 510 -10.11 11.93 27.66
N ASN A 511 -8.86 11.89 28.17
CA ASN A 511 -8.61 11.43 29.53
C ASN A 511 -9.26 12.34 30.58
N ALA A 512 -9.22 13.66 30.39
CA ALA A 512 -9.85 14.63 31.29
C ALA A 512 -11.38 14.47 31.29
N ASP A 513 -11.99 14.29 30.11
CA ASP A 513 -13.42 14.09 29.98
C ASP A 513 -13.88 12.76 30.62
N SER A 514 -13.11 11.69 30.45
CA SER A 514 -13.34 10.42 31.13
C SER A 514 -13.26 10.55 32.65
N MET A 515 -12.29 11.32 33.16
CA MET A 515 -12.14 11.59 34.60
C MET A 515 -13.30 12.41 35.15
N VAL A 516 -13.75 13.46 34.44
CA VAL A 516 -14.95 14.24 34.79
C VAL A 516 -16.14 13.33 34.96
N PHE A 517 -16.40 12.45 34.00
CA PHE A 517 -17.51 11.51 34.05
C PHE A 517 -17.43 10.55 35.24
N GLN A 518 -16.26 10.00 35.54
CA GLN A 518 -16.04 9.11 36.69
C GLN A 518 -16.29 9.81 38.03
N VAL A 519 -15.77 11.03 38.19
CA VAL A 519 -15.95 11.81 39.42
C VAL A 519 -17.38 12.26 39.60
N GLU A 520 -18.09 12.67 38.53
CA GLU A 520 -19.52 13.00 38.60
C GLU A 520 -20.38 11.81 39.06
N ASN A 521 -20.09 10.63 38.54
CA ASN A 521 -20.80 9.42 38.94
C ASN A 521 -20.51 9.06 40.39
N ALA A 522 -19.24 9.16 40.82
CA ALA A 522 -18.84 8.93 42.21
C ALA A 522 -19.54 9.94 43.17
N LEU A 523 -19.61 11.22 42.80
CA LEU A 523 -20.34 12.22 43.61
C LEU A 523 -21.83 11.92 43.70
N LYS A 524 -22.48 11.45 42.62
CA LYS A 524 -23.89 11.03 42.62
C LYS A 524 -24.14 9.81 43.50
N GLU A 525 -23.26 8.82 43.44
CA GLU A 525 -23.37 7.59 44.24
C GLU A 525 -23.08 7.82 45.73
N ALA A 526 -22.15 8.71 46.03
CA ALA A 526 -21.81 9.06 47.39
C ALA A 526 -22.91 9.87 48.12
N GLY A 527 -23.67 10.71 47.39
CA GLY A 527 -24.79 11.49 47.91
C GLY A 527 -24.45 12.33 49.15
N ASP A 528 -25.25 12.16 50.23
CA ASP A 528 -25.08 12.86 51.54
C ASP A 528 -24.12 12.13 52.50
N LYS A 529 -23.44 11.09 52.03
CA LYS A 529 -22.56 10.25 52.87
C LYS A 529 -21.14 10.81 53.00
N ILE A 530 -20.83 11.92 52.33
CA ILE A 530 -19.51 12.56 52.32
C ILE A 530 -19.62 13.85 53.14
N ASP A 531 -18.49 14.24 53.77
CA ASP A 531 -18.36 15.54 54.44
C ASP A 531 -18.57 16.68 53.41
N ALA A 532 -19.37 17.69 53.82
CA ALA A 532 -19.76 18.78 52.95
C ALA A 532 -18.56 19.58 52.39
N ASN A 533 -17.46 19.68 53.15
CA ASN A 533 -16.26 20.39 52.74
C ASN A 533 -15.48 19.58 51.70
N ASP A 534 -15.35 18.26 51.88
CA ASP A 534 -14.72 17.37 50.90
C ASP A 534 -15.52 17.36 49.56
N LYS A 535 -16.84 17.32 49.63
CA LYS A 535 -17.72 17.41 48.45
C LYS A 535 -17.53 18.74 47.72
N ALA A 536 -17.55 19.85 48.43
CA ALA A 536 -17.37 21.18 47.85
C ALA A 536 -15.97 21.36 47.19
N ALA A 537 -14.92 20.76 47.77
CA ALA A 537 -13.59 20.78 47.17
C ALA A 537 -13.54 20.01 45.83
N VAL A 538 -14.09 18.80 45.79
CA VAL A 538 -14.17 17.98 44.56
C VAL A 538 -15.03 18.69 43.50
N GLU A 539 -16.19 19.25 43.87
CA GLU A 539 -17.06 19.98 42.93
C GLU A 539 -16.37 21.24 42.37
N THR A 540 -15.52 21.91 43.16
CA THR A 540 -14.76 23.09 42.72
C THR A 540 -13.74 22.70 41.66
N ASP A 541 -12.93 21.64 41.89
CA ASP A 541 -11.92 21.17 40.98
C ASP A 541 -12.54 20.52 39.72
N LEU A 542 -13.66 19.82 39.88
CA LEU A 542 -14.46 19.27 38.78
C LEU A 542 -14.96 20.38 37.83
N ASN A 543 -15.53 21.45 38.37
CA ASN A 543 -16.03 22.57 37.58
C ASN A 543 -14.86 23.31 36.87
N ALA A 544 -13.71 23.49 37.54
CA ALA A 544 -12.53 24.08 36.93
C ALA A 544 -12.03 23.26 35.71
N LEU A 545 -12.00 21.92 35.83
CA LEU A 545 -11.62 21.05 34.71
C LEU A 545 -12.64 21.10 33.56
N LYS A 546 -13.94 21.09 33.87
CA LYS A 546 -15.02 21.27 32.88
C LYS A 546 -14.91 22.59 32.12
N ASP A 547 -14.62 23.68 32.81
CA ASP A 547 -14.46 25.00 32.20
C ASP A 547 -13.26 25.01 31.21
N LEU A 548 -12.15 24.36 31.56
CA LEU A 548 -11.00 24.20 30.67
C LEU A 548 -11.35 23.33 29.44
N LEU A 549 -12.09 22.25 29.64
CA LEU A 549 -12.57 21.39 28.54
C LEU A 549 -13.52 22.14 27.61
N ALA A 550 -14.43 22.95 28.15
CA ALA A 550 -15.36 23.77 27.36
C ALA A 550 -14.61 24.83 26.52
N GLN A 551 -13.58 25.46 27.07
CA GLN A 551 -12.76 26.47 26.37
C GLN A 551 -11.94 25.86 25.21
N THR A 552 -11.62 24.58 25.29
CA THR A 552 -10.80 23.87 24.29
C THR A 552 -11.61 23.02 23.33
N ALA A 553 -12.96 23.08 23.37
CA ALA A 553 -13.87 22.16 22.66
C ALA A 553 -13.70 22.11 21.14
N ASN A 554 -13.33 23.22 20.49
CA ASN A 554 -13.34 23.36 19.02
C ASN A 554 -12.02 23.88 18.41
N ALA A 555 -10.89 23.84 19.13
CA ALA A 555 -9.61 24.37 18.69
C ALA A 555 -8.47 23.38 18.92
N GLU A 556 -7.42 23.48 18.10
CA GLU A 556 -6.14 22.82 18.41
C GLU A 556 -5.58 23.41 19.70
N MET A 557 -5.26 22.54 20.65
CA MET A 557 -4.74 23.01 21.94
C MET A 557 -3.28 23.42 21.84
N THR A 558 -2.96 24.53 22.49
CA THR A 558 -1.57 24.96 22.69
C THR A 558 -0.91 24.14 23.79
N ASP A 559 0.44 24.13 23.84
CA ASP A 559 1.18 23.46 24.91
C ASP A 559 0.78 23.94 26.30
N ALA A 560 0.47 25.24 26.45
CA ALA A 560 -0.03 25.82 27.69
C ALA A 560 -1.39 25.24 28.10
N GLN A 561 -2.32 25.13 27.16
CA GLN A 561 -3.65 24.54 27.43
C GLN A 561 -3.57 23.05 27.77
N ILE A 562 -2.68 22.30 27.13
CA ILE A 562 -2.41 20.89 27.48
C ILE A 562 -1.87 20.79 28.90
N ALA A 563 -0.91 21.66 29.27
CA ALA A 563 -0.35 21.70 30.62
C ALA A 563 -1.39 22.10 31.67
N ASP A 564 -2.25 23.07 31.37
CA ASP A 564 -3.32 23.54 32.28
C ASP A 564 -4.35 22.43 32.55
N ILE A 565 -4.75 21.68 31.52
CA ILE A 565 -5.67 20.54 31.67
C ILE A 565 -5.01 19.44 32.49
N LYS A 566 -3.75 19.08 32.22
CA LYS A 566 -3.02 18.09 33.03
C LYS A 566 -2.92 18.47 34.49
N ALA A 567 -2.58 19.73 34.77
CA ALA A 567 -2.51 20.25 36.15
C ALA A 567 -3.89 20.22 36.85
N ALA A 568 -4.97 20.57 36.14
CA ALA A 568 -6.32 20.49 36.67
C ALA A 568 -6.77 19.03 36.91
N GLN A 569 -6.36 18.06 36.05
CA GLN A 569 -6.58 16.64 36.26
C GLN A 569 -5.89 16.13 37.54
N GLU A 570 -4.60 16.48 37.74
CA GLU A 570 -3.86 16.11 38.95
C GLU A 570 -4.55 16.64 40.21
N LYS A 571 -4.95 17.91 40.19
CA LYS A 571 -5.63 18.55 41.31
C LYS A 571 -6.99 17.90 41.61
N MET A 572 -7.77 17.59 40.58
CA MET A 572 -9.04 16.85 40.71
C MET A 572 -8.81 15.43 41.24
N MET A 573 -7.75 14.75 40.81
CA MET A 573 -7.40 13.43 41.31
C MET A 573 -7.07 13.46 42.81
N GLU A 574 -6.30 14.47 43.29
CA GLU A 574 -6.00 14.64 44.70
C GLU A 574 -7.25 14.86 45.54
N SER A 575 -8.16 15.74 45.11
CA SER A 575 -9.42 15.99 45.82
C SER A 575 -10.38 14.80 45.76
N ALA A 576 -10.46 14.09 44.63
CA ALA A 576 -11.30 12.92 44.46
C ALA A 576 -10.75 11.66 45.19
N GLN A 577 -9.46 11.56 45.46
CA GLN A 577 -8.85 10.42 46.14
C GLN A 577 -9.49 10.15 47.51
N LYS A 578 -9.81 11.19 48.28
CA LYS A 578 -10.53 11.08 49.55
C LYS A 578 -11.96 10.55 49.36
N LEU A 579 -12.63 10.96 48.28
CA LEU A 579 -13.95 10.49 47.92
C LEU A 579 -13.93 8.99 47.62
N PHE A 580 -13.02 8.55 46.77
CA PHE A 580 -12.88 7.12 46.41
C PHE A 580 -12.50 6.26 47.61
N ALA A 581 -11.57 6.73 48.48
CA ALA A 581 -11.18 6.00 49.70
C ALA A 581 -12.37 5.77 50.63
N LYS A 582 -13.20 6.78 50.86
CA LYS A 582 -14.40 6.65 51.70
C LYS A 582 -15.45 5.73 51.08
N MET A 583 -15.67 5.78 49.78
CA MET A 583 -16.54 4.85 49.08
C MET A 583 -16.08 3.39 49.21
N TYR A 584 -14.78 3.17 49.11
CA TYR A 584 -14.18 1.85 49.27
C TYR A 584 -14.33 1.29 50.70
N GLU A 585 -14.13 2.11 51.73
CA GLU A 585 -14.37 1.74 53.15
C GLU A 585 -15.84 1.38 53.40
N GLN A 586 -16.76 2.13 52.81
CA GLN A 586 -18.19 1.85 52.95
C GLN A 586 -18.65 0.57 52.25
N THR A 587 -18.04 0.26 51.09
CA THR A 587 -18.33 -0.97 50.34
C THR A 587 -17.83 -2.22 51.10
N GLN A 588 -16.71 -2.09 51.81
CA GLN A 588 -16.19 -3.18 52.69
C GLN A 588 -17.07 -3.36 53.95
N GLN A 589 -17.66 -2.28 54.52
CA GLN A 589 -18.55 -2.40 55.69
C GLN A 589 -19.93 -2.94 55.35
N ALA A 590 -20.38 -2.84 54.11
CA ALA A 590 -21.71 -3.32 53.65
C ALA A 590 -21.72 -4.81 53.24
N GLY A 591 -20.66 -5.55 53.43
CA GLY A 591 -20.63 -7.02 53.43
C GLY A 591 -20.72 -7.69 52.07
N GLY A 592 -19.62 -8.20 51.56
CA GLY A 592 -19.55 -9.51 50.87
C GLY A 592 -19.76 -9.55 49.38
N GLN A 593 -18.66 -9.83 48.69
CA GLN A 593 -18.51 -10.45 47.38
C GLN A 593 -18.72 -9.61 46.10
N ALA A 594 -17.61 -9.51 45.36
CA ALA A 594 -17.46 -9.22 43.96
C ALA A 594 -17.81 -7.77 43.51
N GLY A 595 -16.84 -6.87 43.62
CA GLY A 595 -16.83 -5.62 42.86
C GLY A 595 -15.49 -5.48 42.10
N PRO A 596 -15.50 -4.86 40.93
CA PRO A 596 -14.29 -4.73 40.11
C PRO A 596 -13.26 -3.82 40.79
N ASN A 597 -12.01 -4.22 40.71
CA ASN A 597 -10.83 -3.55 41.25
C ASN A 597 -10.54 -2.22 40.49
N PRO A 598 -10.73 -1.02 41.09
CA PRO A 598 -10.33 0.22 40.45
C PRO A 598 -8.93 0.62 40.91
N GLY A 599 -7.94 -0.02 40.38
CA GLY A 599 -6.57 0.31 40.80
C GLY A 599 -5.48 -0.29 39.94
N ALA A 600 -5.32 0.20 38.73
CA ALA A 600 -4.05 0.06 38.02
C ALA A 600 -3.95 1.14 36.94
N GLY A 601 -3.31 2.25 37.25
CA GLY A 601 -3.05 3.25 36.22
C GLY A 601 -2.38 4.51 36.75
N ALA A 602 -1.33 4.39 37.54
CA ALA A 602 -0.36 5.46 37.70
C ALA A 602 0.94 4.88 38.29
N GLY A 603 1.90 4.62 37.43
CA GLY A 603 3.22 4.14 37.83
C GLY A 603 4.20 4.25 36.70
N ALA A 604 5.14 5.17 36.88
CA ALA A 604 6.20 5.56 35.98
C ALA A 604 7.00 4.40 35.38
N ALA A 605 7.49 4.64 34.18
CA ALA A 605 8.44 3.84 33.45
C ALA A 605 9.72 3.53 34.24
N GLN A 606 10.02 2.23 34.39
CA GLN A 606 11.41 1.74 34.36
C GLN A 606 11.43 0.23 34.11
N GLY A 607 12.17 -0.12 33.10
CA GLY A 607 12.64 -1.35 32.53
C GLY A 607 12.45 -2.68 33.25
N GLY A 608 12.12 -3.68 32.46
CA GLY A 608 12.26 -5.10 32.86
C GLY A 608 11.26 -6.00 32.15
N ASN A 609 11.81 -6.82 31.32
CA ASN A 609 11.23 -7.89 30.56
C ASN A 609 10.37 -8.82 31.44
N GLU A 610 9.11 -9.09 31.03
CA GLU A 610 8.52 -10.44 31.09
C GLU A 610 7.07 -10.43 30.56
N SER A 611 6.76 -11.49 29.83
CA SER A 611 5.52 -11.82 29.16
C SER A 611 4.30 -11.85 30.08
N GLY A 612 3.25 -11.10 29.73
CA GLY A 612 1.93 -11.23 30.35
C GLY A 612 0.89 -10.55 29.46
N TYR A 613 -0.04 -11.30 28.94
CA TYR A 613 -1.22 -10.81 28.21
C TYR A 613 -2.03 -9.90 29.14
N GLY A 614 -2.04 -8.61 28.82
CA GLY A 614 -2.93 -7.63 29.42
C GLY A 614 -3.86 -7.09 28.34
N ASP A 615 -5.17 -7.28 28.54
CA ASP A 615 -6.22 -6.73 27.66
C ASP A 615 -6.24 -5.20 27.78
N ASP A 616 -5.67 -4.50 26.81
CA ASP A 616 -5.82 -3.05 26.66
C ASP A 616 -7.16 -2.76 25.97
N VAL A 617 -8.12 -2.22 26.71
CA VAL A 617 -9.39 -1.69 26.19
C VAL A 617 -9.16 -0.24 25.80
N VAL A 618 -9.30 0.10 24.51
CA VAL A 618 -9.17 1.46 24.00
C VAL A 618 -10.57 2.03 23.70
N ASP A 619 -10.86 3.23 24.19
CA ASP A 619 -12.09 3.95 23.88
C ASP A 619 -12.11 4.36 22.39
N ALA A 620 -13.13 3.91 21.67
CA ALA A 620 -13.30 4.24 20.25
C ALA A 620 -14.34 5.34 20.04
N ASP A 621 -14.08 6.27 19.13
CA ASP A 621 -15.02 7.32 18.74
C ASP A 621 -15.81 6.90 17.52
N TYR A 622 -17.11 6.85 17.68
CA TYR A 622 -18.05 6.53 16.62
C TYR A 622 -19.05 7.67 16.50
N LYS A 623 -19.09 8.34 15.35
CA LYS A 623 -20.06 9.40 15.12
C LYS A 623 -21.47 8.85 15.17
N GLU A 624 -22.34 9.47 15.98
CA GLU A 624 -23.78 9.35 15.81
C GLU A 624 -24.20 10.05 14.50
N VAL A 625 -24.96 9.35 13.70
CA VAL A 625 -25.69 9.91 12.56
C VAL A 625 -27.15 10.05 12.96
#